data_2d604f7b7d30fe83c03a1cc237bee71d
#
_entry.id   2d604f7b7d30fe83c03a1cc237bee71d
#
_cell.length_a   1.000
_cell.length_b   1.000
_cell.length_c   1.000
_cell.angle_alpha   90.00
_cell.angle_beta   90.00
_cell.angle_gamma   90.00
#
_symmetry.space_group_name_H-M   'P 1'
#
loop_
_entity.id
_entity.type
_entity.pdbx_description
1 polymer ?
#
loop_
_entity_poly.entity_id
_entity_poly.type
_entity_poly.pdbx_seq_one_letter_code
_entity_poly.pdbx_strand_id
1 'polypeptide(L)'
;MRSNTQDVEVTYGPQRSRRITMPLTFLGVFDGHGGDKASQYCADWLAAYIRNDSTYPYDLGYAMKNAFTTIDEDFVATGQTDGSTACAVTLVGGRRIVCANAGDSRAIVVRRDGSIVRLSRDHKPGMPDETRRISELGGRVIYWGRWRVEGLLAVSRSVGDASLKPYITAEPEICEYDVGKDDWFLVISSDGVWDVMDNEEAAHVIIASSCAMEDGKLKIDTDRFKWAARNLCEHARSCGSSDNFSVVVVDLKSCGNPSATEGRYEP
;
A
#
# COMPACT_ATOMS: atom_id res chain seq x y z
N MET A 1 2.18 -3.35 13.83
CA MET A 1 0.74 -3.34 13.51
C MET A 1 0.00 -2.61 14.63
N ARG A 2 -0.63 -1.50 14.32
CA ARG A 2 -1.55 -0.85 15.27
C ARG A 2 -2.97 -1.08 14.74
N SER A 3 -3.75 -1.92 15.41
CA SER A 3 -5.19 -2.03 15.16
C SER A 3 -5.90 -0.97 16.00
N ASN A 4 -6.57 -0.04 15.35
CA ASN A 4 -7.46 0.89 16.04
C ASN A 4 -8.90 0.52 15.69
N THR A 5 -9.67 0.12 16.69
CA THR A 5 -11.12 -0.01 16.59
C THR A 5 -11.71 1.38 16.76
N GLN A 6 -12.41 1.90 15.76
CA GLN A 6 -13.15 3.15 15.86
C GLN A 6 -14.61 2.93 15.46
N ASP A 7 -15.51 3.59 16.18
CA ASP A 7 -16.93 3.57 15.91
C ASP A 7 -17.23 4.41 14.65
N VAL A 8 -17.75 3.77 13.63
CA VAL A 8 -18.20 4.43 12.38
C VAL A 8 -19.74 4.42 12.39
N GLU A 9 -20.34 5.59 12.36
CA GLU A 9 -21.79 5.73 12.23
C GLU A 9 -22.18 5.71 10.75
N VAL A 10 -22.77 4.61 10.29
CA VAL A 10 -23.28 4.50 8.92
C VAL A 10 -24.78 4.74 8.92
N THR A 11 -25.23 5.88 8.38
CA THR A 11 -26.66 6.21 8.24
C THR A 11 -27.19 5.66 6.92
N TYR A 12 -28.06 4.64 6.99
CA TYR A 12 -28.87 4.17 5.88
C TYR A 12 -30.29 4.76 5.97
N GLY A 13 -30.53 5.88 5.30
CA GLY A 13 -31.87 6.49 5.15
C GLY A 13 -32.41 7.13 6.44
N PRO A 14 -33.59 7.77 6.38
CA PRO A 14 -34.04 8.70 7.43
C PRO A 14 -34.55 8.10 8.75
N GLN A 15 -34.37 6.82 9.06
CA GLN A 15 -34.97 6.25 10.28
C GLN A 15 -34.24 5.16 11.07
N ARG A 16 -32.96 4.84 10.83
CA ARG A 16 -32.22 3.99 11.80
C ARG A 16 -30.70 4.23 11.69
N SER A 17 -30.16 5.02 12.60
CA SER A 17 -28.74 5.00 12.90
C SER A 17 -28.38 3.75 13.69
N ARG A 18 -27.73 2.76 13.09
CA ARG A 18 -27.00 1.74 13.84
C ARG A 18 -25.53 2.16 13.85
N ARG A 19 -24.98 2.38 15.06
CA ARG A 19 -23.53 2.41 15.22
C ARG A 19 -23.01 1.02 14.83
N ILE A 20 -22.35 0.93 13.69
CA ILE A 20 -21.62 -0.27 13.29
C ILE A 20 -20.15 0.06 13.50
N THR A 21 -19.59 -0.53 14.55
CA THR A 21 -18.15 -0.48 14.80
C THR A 21 -17.47 -1.44 13.83
N MET A 22 -16.82 -0.92 12.79
CA MET A 22 -16.00 -1.74 11.90
C MET A 22 -14.52 -1.50 12.22
N PRO A 23 -13.74 -2.56 12.43
CA PRO A 23 -12.30 -2.41 12.63
C PRO A 23 -11.67 -1.87 11.34
N LEU A 24 -10.85 -0.82 11.50
CA LEU A 24 -10.03 -0.26 10.44
C LEU A 24 -8.58 -0.63 10.70
N THR A 25 -7.94 -1.27 9.72
CA THR A 25 -6.51 -1.57 9.78
C THR A 25 -5.80 -0.75 8.71
N PHE A 26 -4.87 0.09 9.13
CA PHE A 26 -4.01 0.85 8.24
C PHE A 26 -2.67 0.14 8.08
N LEU A 27 -2.21 0.01 6.84
CA LEU A 27 -0.96 -0.61 6.44
C LEU A 27 -0.28 0.29 5.41
N GLY A 28 1.05 0.37 5.43
CA GLY A 28 1.79 1.16 4.44
C GLY A 28 3.19 0.62 4.24
N VAL A 29 3.70 0.82 3.02
CA VAL A 29 5.10 0.68 2.65
C VAL A 29 5.55 2.01 2.09
N PHE A 30 6.64 2.53 2.63
CA PHE A 30 7.24 3.82 2.31
C PHE A 30 8.71 3.57 1.99
N ASP A 31 9.07 3.72 0.72
CA ASP A 31 10.43 3.51 0.23
C ASP A 31 11.11 4.87 0.04
N GLY A 32 12.02 5.18 0.96
CA GLY A 32 12.70 6.47 1.04
C GLY A 32 13.90 6.55 0.09
N HIS A 33 14.09 7.71 -0.53
CA HIS A 33 15.23 8.00 -1.38
C HIS A 33 15.82 9.39 -1.09
N GLY A 34 17.14 9.52 -1.28
CA GLY A 34 17.86 10.75 -0.92
C GLY A 34 18.00 10.96 0.59
N GLY A 35 17.42 10.09 1.41
CA GLY A 35 17.37 10.10 2.85
C GLY A 35 16.24 9.23 3.39
N ASP A 36 16.03 9.21 4.69
CA ASP A 36 15.02 8.40 5.37
C ASP A 36 13.89 9.21 6.03
N LYS A 37 14.02 10.54 6.06
CA LYS A 37 13.09 11.42 6.79
C LYS A 37 11.70 11.42 6.19
N ALA A 38 11.58 11.42 4.85
CA ALA A 38 10.29 11.42 4.17
C ALA A 38 9.54 10.11 4.44
N SER A 39 10.20 8.95 4.33
CA SER A 39 9.58 7.66 4.61
C SER A 39 9.18 7.52 6.08
N GLN A 40 10.04 7.97 7.01
CA GLN A 40 9.72 7.98 8.44
C GLN A 40 8.56 8.92 8.75
N TYR A 41 8.53 10.11 8.15
CA TYR A 41 7.44 11.07 8.33
C TYR A 41 6.10 10.50 7.85
N CYS A 42 6.08 9.84 6.69
CA CYS A 42 4.90 9.13 6.20
C CYS A 42 4.47 8.00 7.17
N ALA A 43 5.42 7.19 7.65
CA ALA A 43 5.14 6.09 8.55
C ALA A 43 4.55 6.56 9.89
N ASP A 44 5.03 7.68 10.42
CA ASP A 44 4.60 8.22 11.71
C ASP A 44 3.24 8.94 11.61
N TRP A 45 2.99 9.65 10.50
CA TRP A 45 1.92 10.64 10.47
C TRP A 45 0.79 10.35 9.47
N LEU A 46 1.01 9.63 8.35
CA LEU A 46 0.00 9.51 7.29
C LEU A 46 -1.34 8.97 7.81
N ALA A 47 -1.32 7.97 8.69
CA ALA A 47 -2.54 7.44 9.30
C ALA A 47 -3.29 8.48 10.14
N ALA A 48 -2.58 9.43 10.77
CA ALA A 48 -3.19 10.52 11.53
C ALA A 48 -3.80 11.56 10.59
N TYR A 49 -3.11 11.91 9.50
CA TYR A 49 -3.66 12.83 8.48
C TYR A 49 -4.95 12.28 7.87
N ILE A 50 -4.99 10.99 7.51
CA ILE A 50 -6.21 10.34 7.00
C ILE A 50 -7.36 10.44 8.01
N ARG A 51 -7.10 10.13 9.29
CA ARG A 51 -8.14 10.16 10.33
C ARG A 51 -8.64 11.56 10.66
N ASN A 52 -7.80 12.58 10.46
CA ASN A 52 -8.14 13.97 10.75
C ASN A 52 -8.81 14.68 9.55
N ASP A 53 -8.86 14.04 8.37
CA ASP A 53 -9.56 14.60 7.23
C ASP A 53 -11.07 14.67 7.49
N SER A 54 -11.70 15.74 7.03
CA SER A 54 -13.13 16.01 7.27
C SER A 54 -14.06 15.00 6.59
N THR A 55 -13.58 14.28 5.59
CA THR A 55 -14.36 13.25 4.87
C THR A 55 -14.24 11.87 5.51
N TYR A 56 -13.28 11.69 6.41
CA TYR A 56 -13.13 10.46 7.17
C TYR A 56 -14.25 10.29 8.20
N PRO A 57 -14.84 9.12 8.35
CA PRO A 57 -14.56 7.84 7.67
C PRO A 57 -15.50 7.59 6.47
N TYR A 58 -16.28 8.57 6.05
CA TYR A 58 -17.38 8.42 5.09
C TYR A 58 -16.89 8.25 3.65
N ASP A 59 -15.80 8.93 3.28
CA ASP A 59 -15.11 8.82 2.00
C ASP A 59 -13.62 8.62 2.23
N LEU A 60 -13.22 7.35 2.42
CA LEU A 60 -11.83 6.99 2.69
C LEU A 60 -10.92 7.27 1.50
N GLY A 61 -11.42 7.10 0.28
CA GLY A 61 -10.64 7.39 -0.93
C GLY A 61 -10.25 8.86 -0.98
N TYR A 62 -11.21 9.75 -0.72
CA TYR A 62 -10.97 11.19 -0.68
C TYR A 62 -10.11 11.61 0.51
N ALA A 63 -10.38 11.04 1.70
CA ALA A 63 -9.56 11.30 2.90
C ALA A 63 -8.09 10.90 2.68
N MET A 64 -7.84 9.74 2.05
CA MET A 64 -6.49 9.31 1.71
C MET A 64 -5.83 10.22 0.68
N LYS A 65 -6.57 10.64 -0.36
CA LYS A 65 -6.06 11.58 -1.37
C LYS A 65 -5.64 12.91 -0.75
N ASN A 66 -6.48 13.51 0.08
CA ASN A 66 -6.18 14.76 0.78
C ASN A 66 -4.98 14.61 1.71
N ALA A 67 -4.94 13.51 2.48
CA ALA A 67 -3.86 13.24 3.42
C ALA A 67 -2.48 13.17 2.73
N PHE A 68 -2.40 12.55 1.54
CA PHE A 68 -1.16 12.50 0.77
C PHE A 68 -0.69 13.88 0.32
N THR A 69 -1.62 14.73 -0.11
CA THR A 69 -1.28 16.11 -0.52
C THR A 69 -0.83 16.93 0.68
N THR A 70 -1.60 16.88 1.77
CA THR A 70 -1.30 17.70 2.96
C THR A 70 0.00 17.27 3.64
N ILE A 71 0.27 15.95 3.75
CA ILE A 71 1.53 15.46 4.35
C ILE A 71 2.75 15.83 3.49
N ASP A 72 2.59 15.89 2.17
CA ASP A 72 3.63 16.35 1.24
C ASP A 72 3.94 17.83 1.45
N GLU A 73 2.91 18.67 1.50
CA GLU A 73 3.04 20.11 1.74
C GLU A 73 3.75 20.38 3.08
N ASP A 74 3.32 19.71 4.15
CA ASP A 74 3.90 19.86 5.48
C ASP A 74 5.34 19.36 5.54
N PHE A 75 5.64 18.22 4.89
CA PHE A 75 7.01 17.70 4.83
C PHE A 75 7.93 18.64 4.04
N VAL A 76 7.51 19.12 2.88
CA VAL A 76 8.26 20.09 2.08
C VAL A 76 8.51 21.37 2.87
N ALA A 77 7.54 21.85 3.65
CA ALA A 77 7.69 23.03 4.50
C ALA A 77 8.76 22.86 5.60
N THR A 78 9.14 21.63 5.95
CA THR A 78 10.26 21.41 6.89
C THR A 78 11.63 21.76 6.31
N GLY A 79 11.73 21.97 4.99
CA GLY A 79 12.98 22.24 4.28
C GLY A 79 13.84 20.99 4.04
N GLN A 80 13.30 19.78 4.29
CA GLN A 80 13.98 18.53 3.94
C GLN A 80 13.94 18.32 2.42
N THR A 81 14.93 17.58 1.89
CA THR A 81 15.13 17.44 0.43
C THR A 81 14.95 16.01 -0.08
N ASP A 82 14.84 15.06 0.81
CA ASP A 82 14.58 13.65 0.49
C ASP A 82 13.12 13.44 0.10
N GLY A 83 12.85 12.27 -0.46
CA GLY A 83 11.52 11.85 -0.86
C GLY A 83 11.22 10.41 -0.47
N SER A 84 9.96 10.01 -0.64
CA SER A 84 9.53 8.64 -0.39
C SER A 84 8.37 8.25 -1.30
N THR A 85 8.38 7.02 -1.81
CA THR A 85 7.13 6.41 -2.27
C THR A 85 6.16 6.28 -1.11
N ALA A 86 4.88 6.16 -1.40
CA ALA A 86 3.87 5.86 -0.39
C ALA A 86 2.81 4.94 -0.99
N CYS A 87 2.80 3.67 -0.56
CA CYS A 87 1.75 2.71 -0.87
C CYS A 87 1.00 2.38 0.42
N ALA A 88 -0.17 2.98 0.59
CA ALA A 88 -0.97 2.88 1.81
C ALA A 88 -2.29 2.16 1.53
N VAL A 89 -2.68 1.27 2.45
CA VAL A 89 -3.91 0.50 2.37
C VAL A 89 -4.69 0.65 3.67
N THR A 90 -5.98 0.94 3.56
CA THR A 90 -6.94 0.83 4.66
C THR A 90 -7.86 -0.36 4.42
N LEU A 91 -7.82 -1.34 5.34
CA LEU A 91 -8.71 -2.50 5.32
C LEU A 91 -9.88 -2.24 6.27
N VAL A 92 -11.11 -2.22 5.73
CA VAL A 92 -12.34 -1.90 6.45
C VAL A 92 -13.10 -3.18 6.74
N GLY A 93 -13.21 -3.54 8.01
CA GLY A 93 -13.96 -4.71 8.48
C GLY A 93 -13.51 -6.04 7.87
N GLY A 94 -12.27 -6.11 7.36
CA GLY A 94 -11.76 -7.28 6.66
C GLY A 94 -12.44 -7.56 5.30
N ARG A 95 -13.25 -6.63 4.79
CA ARG A 95 -14.10 -6.85 3.60
C ARG A 95 -13.91 -5.85 2.47
N ARG A 96 -13.41 -4.67 2.74
CA ARG A 96 -13.14 -3.64 1.76
C ARG A 96 -11.73 -3.12 1.92
N ILE A 97 -11.05 -2.96 0.82
CA ILE A 97 -9.71 -2.37 0.73
C ILE A 97 -9.84 -1.03 0.02
N VAL A 98 -9.23 0.01 0.61
CA VAL A 98 -8.95 1.27 -0.07
C VAL A 98 -7.44 1.42 -0.14
N CYS A 99 -6.89 1.43 -1.33
CA CYS A 99 -5.47 1.57 -1.60
C CYS A 99 -5.19 2.94 -2.20
N ALA A 100 -4.21 3.64 -1.66
CA ALA A 100 -3.66 4.89 -2.19
C ALA A 100 -2.17 4.69 -2.48
N ASN A 101 -1.75 4.96 -3.72
CA ASN A 101 -0.37 4.78 -4.14
C ASN A 101 0.20 6.02 -4.82
N ALA A 102 1.39 6.44 -4.40
CA ALA A 102 2.25 7.42 -5.06
C ALA A 102 3.68 6.86 -5.10
N GLY A 103 4.14 6.49 -6.29
CA GLY A 103 5.45 5.86 -6.50
C GLY A 103 5.34 4.47 -7.12
N ASP A 104 6.40 3.68 -7.01
CA ASP A 104 6.56 2.37 -7.61
C ASP A 104 6.61 1.20 -6.61
N SER A 105 6.31 1.49 -5.33
CA SER A 105 5.81 0.47 -4.41
C SER A 105 4.45 -0.02 -4.90
N ARG A 106 4.10 -1.27 -4.63
CA ARG A 106 2.90 -1.89 -5.20
C ARG A 106 2.12 -2.73 -4.19
N ALA A 107 0.79 -2.74 -4.34
CA ALA A 107 -0.14 -3.59 -3.61
C ALA A 107 -0.91 -4.51 -4.56
N ILE A 108 -1.02 -5.79 -4.17
CA ILE A 108 -1.81 -6.81 -4.89
C ILE A 108 -2.64 -7.64 -3.92
N VAL A 109 -3.74 -8.20 -4.40
CA VAL A 109 -4.46 -9.30 -3.76
C VAL A 109 -4.09 -10.60 -4.46
N VAL A 110 -3.74 -11.62 -3.68
CA VAL A 110 -3.46 -12.97 -4.14
C VAL A 110 -4.66 -13.85 -3.83
N ARG A 111 -5.19 -14.52 -4.85
CA ARG A 111 -6.31 -15.44 -4.73
C ARG A 111 -5.85 -16.87 -4.49
N ARG A 112 -6.79 -17.66 -4.03
CA ARG A 112 -6.60 -19.10 -3.74
C ARG A 112 -6.00 -19.89 -4.91
N ASP A 113 -6.38 -19.58 -6.14
CA ASP A 113 -5.94 -20.25 -7.36
C ASP A 113 -4.60 -19.71 -7.91
N GLY A 114 -3.99 -18.73 -7.22
CA GLY A 114 -2.76 -18.08 -7.63
C GLY A 114 -2.99 -16.87 -8.56
N SER A 115 -4.22 -16.62 -8.99
CA SER A 115 -4.52 -15.39 -9.73
C SER A 115 -4.38 -14.16 -8.82
N ILE A 116 -4.13 -13.00 -9.43
CA ILE A 116 -3.91 -11.76 -8.71
C ILE A 116 -4.90 -10.66 -9.11
N VAL A 117 -5.11 -9.72 -8.18
CA VAL A 117 -5.74 -8.44 -8.46
C VAL A 117 -4.77 -7.33 -8.12
N ARG A 118 -4.45 -6.46 -9.06
CA ARG A 118 -3.64 -5.28 -8.79
C ARG A 118 -4.51 -4.23 -8.09
N LEU A 119 -4.02 -3.72 -6.96
CA LEU A 119 -4.64 -2.61 -6.23
C LEU A 119 -3.95 -1.28 -6.50
N SER A 120 -2.75 -1.32 -7.07
CA SER A 120 -2.00 -0.13 -7.48
C SER A 120 -1.25 -0.39 -8.78
N ARG A 121 -0.84 0.67 -9.45
CA ARG A 121 0.15 0.62 -10.51
C ARG A 121 1.37 1.43 -10.14
N ASP A 122 2.51 1.06 -10.72
CA ASP A 122 3.76 1.77 -10.50
C ASP A 122 3.75 3.09 -11.25
N HIS A 123 4.13 4.17 -10.60
CA HIS A 123 4.28 5.49 -11.21
C HIS A 123 5.72 5.69 -11.65
N LYS A 124 6.06 5.13 -12.82
CA LYS A 124 7.39 5.29 -13.45
C LYS A 124 7.34 6.44 -14.48
N PRO A 125 8.40 7.27 -14.60
CA PRO A 125 8.40 8.42 -15.52
C PRO A 125 8.16 8.05 -16.99
N GLY A 126 8.54 6.82 -17.40
CA GLY A 126 8.34 6.32 -18.76
C GLY A 126 6.92 5.88 -19.09
N MET A 127 5.99 5.87 -18.14
CA MET A 127 4.59 5.59 -18.42
C MET A 127 3.98 6.72 -19.25
N PRO A 128 3.20 6.43 -20.31
CA PRO A 128 2.75 7.44 -21.27
C PRO A 128 1.97 8.61 -20.65
N ASP A 129 1.12 8.33 -19.64
CA ASP A 129 0.33 9.33 -18.94
C ASP A 129 1.19 10.18 -17.99
N GLU A 130 2.14 9.58 -17.28
CA GLU A 130 3.09 10.29 -16.42
C GLU A 130 4.05 11.14 -17.25
N THR A 131 4.60 10.60 -18.37
CA THR A 131 5.43 11.36 -19.30
C THR A 131 4.66 12.57 -19.84
N ARG A 132 3.38 12.40 -20.22
CA ARG A 132 2.54 13.50 -20.70
C ARG A 132 2.34 14.55 -19.61
N ARG A 133 1.93 14.15 -18.41
CA ARG A 133 1.73 15.05 -17.26
C ARG A 133 2.97 15.89 -16.98
N ILE A 134 4.14 15.25 -16.91
CA ILE A 134 5.43 15.93 -16.65
C ILE A 134 5.76 16.93 -17.78
N SER A 135 5.56 16.52 -19.05
CA SER A 135 5.85 17.38 -20.21
C SER A 135 4.90 18.58 -20.29
N GLU A 136 3.62 18.42 -19.97
CA GLU A 136 2.63 19.49 -19.91
C GLU A 136 2.97 20.55 -18.84
N LEU A 137 3.63 20.14 -17.76
CA LEU A 137 4.18 21.02 -16.74
C LEU A 137 5.51 21.68 -17.13
N GLY A 138 6.08 21.34 -18.30
CA GLY A 138 7.36 21.86 -18.79
C GLY A 138 8.59 21.06 -18.34
N GLY A 139 8.39 19.93 -17.67
CA GLY A 139 9.45 19.01 -17.25
C GLY A 139 9.89 18.07 -18.37
N ARG A 140 10.98 17.36 -18.16
CA ARG A 140 11.56 16.41 -19.09
C ARG A 140 11.65 15.02 -18.48
N VAL A 141 11.38 14.01 -19.30
CA VAL A 141 11.61 12.60 -18.97
C VAL A 141 12.77 12.10 -19.81
N ILE A 142 13.86 11.73 -19.16
CA ILE A 142 15.14 11.41 -19.79
C ILE A 142 15.48 9.95 -19.48
N TYR A 143 15.90 9.18 -20.50
CA TYR A 143 16.38 7.82 -20.32
C TYR A 143 17.88 7.80 -20.01
N TRP A 144 18.21 7.29 -18.82
CA TRP A 144 19.59 7.02 -18.43
C TRP A 144 19.65 5.71 -17.65
N GLY A 145 19.72 4.61 -18.37
CA GLY A 145 19.55 3.27 -17.80
C GLY A 145 18.13 2.96 -17.35
N ARG A 146 17.45 3.96 -16.76
CA ARG A 146 16.02 4.00 -16.42
C ARG A 146 15.45 5.36 -16.86
N TRP A 147 14.12 5.43 -17.06
CA TRP A 147 13.44 6.71 -17.27
C TRP A 147 13.47 7.55 -15.99
N ARG A 148 13.85 8.81 -16.09
CA ARG A 148 14.01 9.73 -14.96
C ARG A 148 13.39 11.08 -15.24
N VAL A 149 12.74 11.67 -14.23
CA VAL A 149 12.30 13.07 -14.23
C VAL A 149 13.52 13.96 -14.12
N GLU A 150 13.68 14.91 -15.04
CA GLU A 150 14.85 15.80 -15.18
C GLU A 150 16.21 15.06 -15.21
N GLY A 151 16.22 13.77 -15.56
CA GLY A 151 17.42 12.92 -15.51
C GLY A 151 17.85 12.52 -14.10
N LEU A 152 17.07 12.85 -13.07
CA LEU A 152 17.40 12.66 -11.66
C LEU A 152 16.62 11.51 -11.02
N LEU A 153 15.30 11.60 -10.93
CA LEU A 153 14.47 10.69 -10.13
C LEU A 153 13.76 9.65 -11.01
N ALA A 154 13.82 8.37 -10.62
CA ALA A 154 13.26 7.24 -11.38
C ALA A 154 11.77 6.95 -11.06
N VAL A 155 11.15 7.71 -10.16
CA VAL A 155 9.69 7.69 -9.92
C VAL A 155 9.08 9.00 -10.41
N SER A 156 7.79 8.98 -10.77
CA SER A 156 7.04 10.17 -11.22
C SER A 156 6.12 10.72 -10.15
N ARG A 157 5.92 9.98 -9.04
CA ARG A 157 5.16 10.41 -7.87
C ARG A 157 5.87 10.00 -6.59
N SER A 158 5.88 10.90 -5.61
CA SER A 158 6.43 10.70 -4.26
C SER A 158 5.96 11.80 -3.32
N VAL A 159 6.08 11.57 -2.02
CA VAL A 159 6.06 12.60 -0.97
C VAL A 159 7.46 13.19 -0.86
N GLY A 160 7.59 14.52 -0.70
CA GLY A 160 8.87 15.20 -0.65
C GLY A 160 9.38 15.60 -2.03
N ASP A 161 10.69 15.44 -2.28
CA ASP A 161 11.34 15.82 -3.55
C ASP A 161 11.07 17.27 -3.96
N ALA A 162 11.13 18.20 -3.01
CA ALA A 162 10.77 19.61 -3.19
C ALA A 162 11.40 20.26 -4.42
N SER A 163 12.65 19.91 -4.75
CA SER A 163 13.38 20.47 -5.89
C SER A 163 12.85 20.03 -7.25
N LEU A 164 12.03 18.98 -7.31
CA LEU A 164 11.45 18.43 -8.54
C LEU A 164 9.95 18.76 -8.68
N LYS A 165 9.37 19.52 -7.74
CA LYS A 165 8.00 20.04 -7.89
C LYS A 165 7.96 21.10 -9.00
N PRO A 166 6.91 21.20 -9.84
CA PRO A 166 5.68 20.43 -9.77
C PRO A 166 5.71 19.10 -10.59
N TYR A 167 6.84 18.70 -11.15
CA TYR A 167 6.96 17.53 -12.02
C TYR A 167 6.69 16.23 -11.26
N ILE A 168 7.19 16.16 -10.02
CA ILE A 168 6.85 15.11 -9.06
C ILE A 168 5.65 15.57 -8.25
N THR A 169 4.67 14.67 -8.06
CA THR A 169 3.46 14.92 -7.26
C THR A 169 3.27 13.83 -6.22
N ALA A 170 2.75 14.19 -5.07
CA ALA A 170 2.30 13.24 -4.05
C ALA A 170 0.85 12.79 -4.27
N GLU A 171 0.14 13.32 -5.28
CA GLU A 171 -1.25 12.94 -5.56
C GLU A 171 -1.33 11.43 -5.83
N PRO A 172 -2.00 10.65 -4.96
CA PRO A 172 -2.05 9.21 -5.10
C PRO A 172 -3.09 8.79 -6.15
N GLU A 173 -2.88 7.63 -6.74
CA GLU A 173 -3.93 6.87 -7.40
C GLU A 173 -4.72 6.09 -6.34
N ILE A 174 -6.05 6.17 -6.39
CA ILE A 174 -6.94 5.50 -5.44
C ILE A 174 -7.57 4.28 -6.12
N CYS A 175 -7.52 3.15 -5.44
CA CYS A 175 -8.22 1.93 -5.83
C CYS A 175 -9.07 1.43 -4.66
N GLU A 176 -10.35 1.17 -4.93
CA GLU A 176 -11.25 0.56 -3.97
C GLU A 176 -11.61 -0.86 -4.43
N TYR A 177 -11.57 -1.80 -3.50
CA TYR A 177 -11.75 -3.20 -3.80
C TYR A 177 -12.53 -3.93 -2.70
N ASP A 178 -13.59 -4.66 -3.09
CA ASP A 178 -14.34 -5.50 -2.16
C ASP A 178 -13.73 -6.91 -2.13
N VAL A 179 -13.32 -7.35 -0.94
CA VAL A 179 -12.65 -8.62 -0.72
C VAL A 179 -13.61 -9.78 -0.93
N GLY A 180 -13.31 -10.62 -1.92
CA GLY A 180 -14.08 -11.80 -2.29
C GLY A 180 -13.72 -13.05 -1.45
N LYS A 181 -14.53 -14.09 -1.63
CA LYS A 181 -14.36 -15.36 -0.92
C LYS A 181 -13.05 -16.10 -1.29
N ASP A 182 -12.54 -15.87 -2.49
CA ASP A 182 -11.32 -16.52 -3.00
C ASP A 182 -10.07 -15.65 -2.84
N ASP A 183 -10.19 -14.44 -2.30
CA ASP A 183 -9.07 -13.58 -1.98
C ASP A 183 -8.45 -14.05 -0.64
N TRP A 184 -7.17 -14.40 -0.69
CA TRP A 184 -6.49 -15.01 0.44
C TRP A 184 -5.49 -14.08 1.10
N PHE A 185 -4.69 -13.38 0.30
CA PHE A 185 -3.63 -12.53 0.84
C PHE A 185 -3.66 -11.14 0.21
N LEU A 186 -3.39 -10.13 1.02
CA LEU A 186 -2.98 -8.81 0.56
C LEU A 186 -1.45 -8.74 0.70
N VAL A 187 -0.77 -8.32 -0.35
CA VAL A 187 0.69 -8.12 -0.37
C VAL A 187 0.98 -6.68 -0.75
N ILE A 188 1.82 -6.01 0.05
CA ILE A 188 2.32 -4.65 -0.24
C ILE A 188 3.84 -4.73 -0.17
N SER A 189 4.54 -4.21 -1.18
CA SER A 189 6.00 -4.21 -1.16
C SER A 189 6.60 -3.01 -1.89
N SER A 190 7.86 -2.69 -1.55
CA SER A 190 8.71 -1.78 -2.30
C SER A 190 9.22 -2.43 -3.60
N ASP A 191 9.86 -1.63 -4.47
CA ASP A 191 10.37 -2.05 -5.77
C ASP A 191 11.52 -3.06 -5.68
N GLY A 192 12.19 -3.17 -4.54
CA GLY A 192 13.19 -4.21 -4.27
C GLY A 192 12.67 -5.63 -4.54
N VAL A 193 11.35 -5.85 -4.42
CA VAL A 193 10.67 -7.08 -4.84
C VAL A 193 10.23 -6.99 -6.30
N TRP A 194 9.53 -5.94 -6.68
CA TRP A 194 8.83 -5.83 -7.96
C TRP A 194 9.75 -5.60 -9.18
N ASP A 195 10.97 -5.14 -8.97
CA ASP A 195 11.96 -4.97 -10.05
C ASP A 195 12.57 -6.30 -10.52
N VAL A 196 12.45 -7.39 -9.72
CA VAL A 196 13.07 -8.70 -10.02
C VAL A 196 12.08 -9.84 -10.17
N MET A 197 10.78 -9.63 -9.86
CA MET A 197 9.74 -10.65 -10.06
C MET A 197 8.42 -10.02 -10.46
N ASP A 198 7.61 -10.77 -11.20
CA ASP A 198 6.26 -10.36 -11.54
C ASP A 198 5.25 -10.70 -10.43
N ASN A 199 4.00 -10.26 -10.61
CA ASN A 199 2.96 -10.44 -9.61
C ASN A 199 2.59 -11.92 -9.41
N GLU A 200 2.61 -12.70 -10.48
CA GLU A 200 2.28 -14.12 -10.53
C GLU A 200 3.33 -14.94 -9.80
N GLU A 201 4.61 -14.62 -9.98
CA GLU A 201 5.71 -15.24 -9.25
C GLU A 201 5.63 -14.94 -7.76
N ALA A 202 5.38 -13.66 -7.39
CA ALA A 202 5.18 -13.27 -6.00
C ALA A 202 3.99 -14.03 -5.37
N ALA A 203 2.87 -14.19 -6.10
CA ALA A 203 1.72 -14.95 -5.64
C ALA A 203 2.06 -16.42 -5.40
N HIS A 204 2.81 -17.04 -6.30
CA HIS A 204 3.28 -18.43 -6.12
C HIS A 204 4.17 -18.60 -4.89
N VAL A 205 5.11 -17.68 -4.66
CA VAL A 205 5.97 -17.70 -3.47
C VAL A 205 5.14 -17.57 -2.19
N ILE A 206 4.17 -16.65 -2.15
CA ILE A 206 3.29 -16.46 -0.99
C ILE A 206 2.46 -17.72 -0.73
N ILE A 207 1.83 -18.32 -1.74
CA ILE A 207 1.02 -19.52 -1.57
C ILE A 207 1.89 -20.70 -1.12
N ALA A 208 3.03 -20.93 -1.78
CA ALA A 208 3.94 -22.03 -1.43
C ALA A 208 4.49 -21.92 -0.01
N SER A 209 4.74 -20.69 0.46
CA SER A 209 5.27 -20.44 1.81
C SER A 209 4.21 -20.37 2.90
N SER A 210 2.92 -20.22 2.54
CA SER A 210 1.85 -19.95 3.52
C SER A 210 0.80 -21.05 3.59
N CYS A 211 0.76 -21.96 2.62
CA CYS A 211 -0.30 -22.95 2.52
C CYS A 211 0.21 -24.39 2.62
N ALA A 212 -0.67 -25.30 3.03
CA ALA A 212 -0.47 -26.73 3.04
C ALA A 212 -1.69 -27.46 2.48
N MET A 213 -1.48 -28.68 1.99
CA MET A 213 -2.56 -29.59 1.63
C MET A 213 -3.07 -30.31 2.88
N GLU A 214 -4.36 -30.15 3.19
CA GLU A 214 -5.03 -30.81 4.29
C GLU A 214 -6.33 -31.42 3.78
N ASP A 215 -6.52 -32.72 3.94
CA ASP A 215 -7.66 -33.49 3.42
C ASP A 215 -7.92 -33.25 1.91
N GLY A 216 -6.86 -33.20 1.12
CA GLY A 216 -6.93 -32.94 -0.32
C GLY A 216 -7.35 -31.53 -0.72
N LYS A 217 -7.35 -30.57 0.21
CA LYS A 217 -7.68 -29.16 -0.02
C LYS A 217 -6.52 -28.27 0.40
N LEU A 218 -6.25 -27.24 -0.42
CA LEU A 218 -5.30 -26.21 -0.06
C LEU A 218 -5.90 -25.33 1.06
N LYS A 219 -5.15 -25.16 2.15
CA LYS A 219 -5.52 -24.33 3.30
C LYS A 219 -4.33 -23.45 3.72
N ILE A 220 -4.64 -22.31 4.33
CA ILE A 220 -3.61 -21.45 4.95
C ILE A 220 -3.12 -22.17 6.22
N ASP A 221 -1.81 -22.33 6.32
CA ASP A 221 -1.11 -22.87 7.46
C ASP A 221 -0.52 -21.72 8.26
N THR A 222 -1.06 -21.47 9.45
CA THR A 222 -0.67 -20.35 10.30
C THR A 222 0.81 -20.36 10.68
N ASP A 223 1.39 -21.56 10.88
CA ASP A 223 2.80 -21.68 11.23
C ASP A 223 3.73 -21.37 10.05
N ARG A 224 3.30 -21.67 8.84
CA ARG A 224 4.01 -21.33 7.60
C ARG A 224 3.82 -19.86 7.25
N PHE A 225 2.60 -19.36 7.36
CA PHE A 225 2.23 -17.98 6.99
C PHE A 225 3.09 -16.92 7.70
N LYS A 226 3.49 -17.15 8.95
CA LYS A 226 4.36 -16.20 9.69
C LYS A 226 5.70 -15.91 8.98
N TRP A 227 6.11 -16.75 8.04
CA TRP A 227 7.33 -16.60 7.26
C TRP A 227 7.11 -16.03 5.86
N ALA A 228 5.85 -15.80 5.44
CA ALA A 228 5.50 -15.40 4.08
C ALA A 228 6.26 -14.17 3.57
N ALA A 229 6.28 -13.09 4.33
CA ALA A 229 6.98 -11.86 3.96
C ALA A 229 8.51 -12.09 3.86
N ARG A 230 9.09 -12.82 4.81
CA ARG A 230 10.51 -13.17 4.79
C ARG A 230 10.88 -14.02 3.58
N ASN A 231 10.08 -15.05 3.29
CA ASN A 231 10.32 -15.92 2.14
C ASN A 231 10.23 -15.17 0.82
N LEU A 232 9.33 -14.18 0.71
CA LEU A 232 9.26 -13.32 -0.46
C LEU A 232 10.53 -12.47 -0.62
N CYS A 233 11.05 -11.89 0.47
CA CYS A 233 12.32 -11.14 0.45
C CYS A 233 13.51 -12.05 0.08
N GLU A 234 13.58 -13.26 0.63
CA GLU A 234 14.65 -14.22 0.33
C GLU A 234 14.60 -14.67 -1.14
N HIS A 235 13.40 -14.87 -1.67
CA HIS A 235 13.21 -15.17 -3.09
C HIS A 235 13.66 -14.01 -3.98
N ALA A 236 13.23 -12.77 -3.69
CA ALA A 236 13.66 -11.57 -4.42
C ALA A 236 15.19 -11.43 -4.44
N ARG A 237 15.84 -11.70 -3.30
CA ARG A 237 17.31 -11.73 -3.23
C ARG A 237 17.91 -12.81 -4.11
N SER A 238 17.32 -14.00 -4.17
CA SER A 238 17.78 -15.10 -5.04
C SER A 238 17.59 -14.78 -6.54
N CYS A 239 16.61 -13.94 -6.89
CA CYS A 239 16.40 -13.39 -8.23
C CYS A 239 17.37 -12.25 -8.59
N GLY A 240 18.30 -11.91 -7.68
CA GLY A 240 19.36 -10.93 -7.93
C GLY A 240 19.07 -9.51 -7.45
N SER A 241 18.00 -9.28 -6.69
CA SER A 241 17.79 -7.98 -6.06
C SER A 241 18.84 -7.71 -4.98
N SER A 242 19.41 -6.52 -5.02
CA SER A 242 20.34 -5.98 -4.02
C SER A 242 19.77 -4.80 -3.25
N ASP A 243 18.50 -4.48 -3.48
CA ASP A 243 17.82 -3.34 -2.87
C ASP A 243 17.32 -3.67 -1.45
N ASN A 244 16.84 -2.64 -0.76
CA ASN A 244 16.10 -2.80 0.48
C ASN A 244 14.74 -3.46 0.21
N PHE A 245 14.26 -4.25 1.16
CA PHE A 245 12.96 -4.92 1.07
C PHE A 245 12.06 -4.45 2.19
N SER A 246 10.93 -3.88 1.82
CA SER A 246 9.79 -3.64 2.72
C SER A 246 8.62 -4.46 2.21
N VAL A 247 8.18 -5.46 2.99
CA VAL A 247 7.11 -6.38 2.61
C VAL A 247 6.10 -6.52 3.73
N VAL A 248 4.82 -6.34 3.39
CA VAL A 248 3.68 -6.63 4.27
C VAL A 248 2.82 -7.69 3.59
N VAL A 249 2.51 -8.77 4.31
CA VAL A 249 1.56 -9.80 3.88
C VAL A 249 0.47 -9.93 4.92
N VAL A 250 -0.79 -9.90 4.47
CA VAL A 250 -1.98 -10.00 5.34
C VAL A 250 -2.80 -11.21 4.92
N ASP A 251 -3.19 -12.04 5.90
CA ASP A 251 -4.19 -13.10 5.72
C ASP A 251 -5.59 -12.48 5.78
N LEU A 252 -6.22 -12.32 4.61
CA LEU A 252 -7.56 -11.73 4.47
C LEU A 252 -8.66 -12.65 5.03
N LYS A 253 -8.40 -13.96 5.16
CA LYS A 253 -9.34 -14.91 5.74
C LYS A 253 -9.50 -14.74 7.23
N SER A 254 -8.41 -14.43 7.93
CA SER A 254 -8.42 -14.15 9.37
C SER A 254 -9.05 -12.80 9.69
N CYS A 255 -8.91 -11.80 8.80
CA CYS A 255 -9.43 -10.45 9.03
C CYS A 255 -10.95 -10.33 8.95
N GLY A 256 -11.66 -11.25 8.26
CA GLY A 256 -13.12 -11.23 8.08
C GLY A 256 -13.90 -12.04 9.13
N ASN A 257 -13.24 -12.66 10.09
CA ASN A 257 -13.89 -13.54 11.06
C ASN A 257 -14.03 -12.82 12.42
N PRO A 258 -15.22 -12.38 12.84
CA PRO A 258 -15.42 -11.65 14.11
C PRO A 258 -15.07 -12.49 15.37
N SER A 259 -14.90 -13.82 15.24
CA SER A 259 -14.54 -14.69 16.36
C SER A 259 -13.04 -14.73 16.67
N ALA A 260 -12.17 -14.17 15.81
CA ALA A 260 -10.72 -14.16 16.03
C ALA A 260 -10.21 -13.00 16.90
N THR A 261 -11.08 -12.03 17.23
CA THR A 261 -10.73 -10.83 18.02
C THR A 261 -11.25 -10.84 19.46
N GLU A 262 -11.93 -11.88 19.91
CA GLU A 262 -12.25 -12.06 21.33
C GLU A 262 -11.06 -12.66 22.11
N GLY A 263 -9.95 -11.99 22.10
CA GLY A 263 -8.92 -12.10 23.13
C GLY A 263 -9.46 -11.42 24.40
N ARG A 264 -9.88 -12.24 25.38
CA ARG A 264 -10.35 -11.82 26.69
C ARG A 264 -9.43 -10.77 27.31
N TYR A 265 -9.95 -9.57 27.51
CA TYR A 265 -9.51 -8.72 28.59
C TYR A 265 -10.31 -9.16 29.83
N GLU A 266 -9.68 -9.85 30.74
CA GLU A 266 -10.14 -9.92 32.14
C GLU A 266 -9.66 -8.66 32.87
N PRO A 267 -10.47 -8.11 33.80
CA PRO A 267 -10.28 -6.81 34.42
C PRO A 267 -9.06 -6.72 35.35
#